data_4ebb780e46877af3ae72b031975f83f1
#
_entry.id   4ebb780e46877af3ae72b031975f83f1
#
_cell.length_a   1.000
_cell.length_b   1.000
_cell.length_c   1.000
_cell.angle_alpha   90.00
_cell.angle_beta   90.00
_cell.angle_gamma   90.00
#
_symmetry.space_group_name_H-M   'P 1'
#
loop_
_entity.id
_entity.type
_entity.pdbx_description
1 polymer ?
#
loop_
_entity_poly.entity_id
_entity_poly.type
_entity_poly.pdbx_seq_one_letter_code
_entity_poly.pdbx_strand_id
1 'polypeptide(L)'
;MRGSTAAVRERQRPYLDDFRDAAPVLDVGCGRGEFLALLRDAGVEARGIDADADMVAYARGEGLEVEQADALAYLEALSDGSLGGIFAAQVVEHLPPVTLVRMLELAAAKLRPGGLFVAETINPLSPLALRSYFADLTHAQPLVPETLGLLARHAGFDDVATRFLNAPEPVESVDARLNEILFAPLDYAILARA
;
A
#
# COMPACT_ATOMS: atom_id res chain seq x y z
N MET A 1 -12.30 7.61 -6.22
CA MET A 1 -13.47 6.69 -6.14
C MET A 1 -12.95 5.26 -6.17
N ARG A 2 -13.11 4.52 -5.10
CA ARG A 2 -12.63 3.13 -4.95
C ARG A 2 -13.41 2.23 -5.94
N GLY A 3 -12.77 1.43 -6.75
CA GLY A 3 -13.40 0.54 -7.71
C GLY A 3 -14.29 -0.55 -7.07
N SER A 4 -14.87 -1.46 -7.87
CA SER A 4 -15.57 -2.63 -7.31
C SER A 4 -14.60 -3.51 -6.53
N THR A 5 -15.09 -4.25 -5.53
CA THR A 5 -14.30 -5.20 -4.73
C THR A 5 -13.52 -6.18 -5.63
N ALA A 6 -14.16 -6.71 -6.68
CA ALA A 6 -13.50 -7.60 -7.64
C ALA A 6 -12.33 -6.93 -8.36
N ALA A 7 -12.49 -5.67 -8.80
CA ALA A 7 -11.44 -4.94 -9.50
C ALA A 7 -10.25 -4.58 -8.58
N VAL A 8 -10.54 -4.22 -7.31
CA VAL A 8 -9.47 -3.96 -6.32
C VAL A 8 -8.72 -5.24 -6.01
N ARG A 9 -9.43 -6.34 -5.77
CA ARG A 9 -8.85 -7.65 -5.50
C ARG A 9 -7.93 -8.12 -6.63
N GLU A 10 -8.33 -7.91 -7.89
CA GLU A 10 -7.49 -8.28 -9.03
C GLU A 10 -6.21 -7.44 -9.12
N ARG A 11 -6.30 -6.14 -8.85
CA ARG A 11 -5.12 -5.25 -8.80
C ARG A 11 -4.15 -5.60 -7.67
N GLN A 12 -4.65 -6.09 -6.54
CA GLN A 12 -3.82 -6.46 -5.39
C GLN A 12 -3.28 -7.89 -5.47
N ARG A 13 -3.83 -8.73 -6.36
CA ARG A 13 -3.38 -10.12 -6.55
C ARG A 13 -1.86 -10.28 -6.79
N PRO A 14 -1.18 -9.41 -7.57
CA PRO A 14 0.27 -9.53 -7.79
C PRO A 14 1.11 -9.48 -6.52
N TYR A 15 0.59 -8.90 -5.42
CA TYR A 15 1.32 -8.83 -4.15
C TYR A 15 1.23 -10.14 -3.34
N LEU A 16 0.29 -11.03 -3.68
CA LEU A 16 0.08 -12.25 -2.91
C LEU A 16 1.35 -13.10 -2.82
N ASP A 17 2.10 -13.19 -3.91
CA ASP A 17 3.34 -13.98 -3.94
C ASP A 17 4.45 -13.36 -3.07
N ASP A 18 4.47 -12.03 -2.95
CA ASP A 18 5.42 -11.33 -2.08
C ASP A 18 5.17 -11.61 -0.59
N PHE A 19 3.91 -11.90 -0.21
CA PHE A 19 3.48 -12.09 1.18
C PHE A 19 3.29 -13.55 1.60
N ARG A 20 3.53 -14.55 0.73
CA ARG A 20 3.33 -15.98 1.06
C ARG A 20 4.05 -16.42 2.32
N ASP A 21 5.28 -15.95 2.53
CA ASP A 21 6.14 -16.31 3.66
C ASP A 21 6.27 -15.18 4.69
N ALA A 22 5.43 -14.15 4.57
CA ALA A 22 5.49 -12.94 5.39
C ALA A 22 4.49 -12.92 6.57
N ALA A 23 3.94 -14.06 6.97
CA ALA A 23 3.02 -14.11 8.12
C ALA A 23 3.75 -13.82 9.45
N PRO A 24 3.08 -13.18 10.43
CA PRO A 24 1.75 -12.57 10.32
C PRO A 24 1.79 -11.24 9.55
N VAL A 25 0.76 -10.96 8.75
CA VAL A 25 0.66 -9.76 7.93
C VAL A 25 -0.31 -8.75 8.54
N LEU A 26 0.06 -7.48 8.54
CA LEU A 26 -0.84 -6.36 8.86
C LEU A 26 -1.19 -5.58 7.58
N ASP A 27 -2.47 -5.47 7.27
CA ASP A 27 -3.01 -4.63 6.20
C ASP A 27 -3.47 -3.29 6.80
N VAL A 28 -2.72 -2.22 6.54
CA VAL A 28 -2.98 -0.87 7.07
C VAL A 28 -3.85 -0.10 6.09
N GLY A 29 -4.97 0.44 6.57
CA GLY A 29 -5.98 1.06 5.71
C GLY A 29 -6.66 0.01 4.82
N CYS A 30 -6.98 -1.14 5.39
CA CYS A 30 -7.45 -2.32 4.67
C CYS A 30 -8.79 -2.13 3.94
N GLY A 31 -9.54 -1.09 4.28
CA GLY A 31 -10.84 -0.80 3.67
C GLY A 31 -11.80 -1.96 3.81
N ARG A 32 -12.32 -2.45 2.68
CA ARG A 32 -13.24 -3.59 2.63
C ARG A 32 -12.55 -4.95 2.80
N GLY A 33 -11.23 -4.98 2.97
CA GLY A 33 -10.44 -6.19 3.21
C GLY A 33 -10.14 -7.01 1.96
N GLU A 34 -10.04 -6.38 0.78
CA GLU A 34 -9.78 -7.08 -0.47
C GLU A 34 -8.48 -7.89 -0.44
N PHE A 35 -7.41 -7.30 0.12
CA PHE A 35 -6.12 -8.00 0.25
C PHE A 35 -6.15 -9.05 1.36
N LEU A 36 -6.80 -8.77 2.48
CA LEU A 36 -7.00 -9.75 3.55
C LEU A 36 -7.74 -11.01 3.04
N ALA A 37 -8.74 -10.82 2.18
CA ALA A 37 -9.44 -11.96 1.58
C ALA A 37 -8.51 -12.78 0.67
N LEU A 38 -7.59 -12.15 -0.07
CA LEU A 38 -6.58 -12.86 -0.87
C LEU A 38 -5.62 -13.66 0.02
N LEU A 39 -5.12 -13.05 1.10
CA LEU A 39 -4.23 -13.69 2.06
C LEU A 39 -4.91 -14.89 2.76
N ARG A 40 -6.15 -14.70 3.24
CA ARG A 40 -6.96 -15.78 3.83
C ARG A 40 -7.13 -16.95 2.87
N ASP A 41 -7.50 -16.68 1.62
CA ASP A 41 -7.73 -17.72 0.61
C ASP A 41 -6.44 -18.47 0.25
N ALA A 42 -5.28 -17.85 0.48
CA ALA A 42 -3.95 -18.43 0.34
C ALA A 42 -3.41 -19.09 1.62
N GLY A 43 -4.14 -19.04 2.73
CA GLY A 43 -3.71 -19.61 4.01
C GLY A 43 -2.63 -18.79 4.73
N VAL A 44 -2.49 -17.52 4.42
CA VAL A 44 -1.54 -16.59 5.07
C VAL A 44 -2.24 -15.90 6.23
N GLU A 45 -1.68 -16.01 7.43
CA GLU A 45 -2.18 -15.33 8.63
C GLU A 45 -2.07 -13.82 8.45
N ALA A 46 -3.21 -13.12 8.55
CA ALA A 46 -3.27 -11.68 8.35
C ALA A 46 -4.41 -11.05 9.13
N ARG A 47 -4.22 -9.79 9.54
CA ARG A 47 -5.24 -8.94 10.12
C ARG A 47 -5.17 -7.55 9.50
N GLY A 48 -6.26 -6.79 9.59
CA GLY A 48 -6.35 -5.45 9.05
C GLY A 48 -6.73 -4.40 10.07
N ILE A 49 -6.37 -3.18 9.77
CA ILE A 49 -6.85 -1.98 10.48
C ILE A 49 -7.36 -0.95 9.47
N ASP A 50 -8.41 -0.25 9.86
CA ASP A 50 -8.91 0.91 9.12
C ASP A 50 -9.50 1.93 10.10
N ALA A 51 -9.38 3.22 9.80
CA ALA A 51 -9.97 4.28 10.62
C ALA A 51 -11.49 4.41 10.38
N ASP A 52 -11.97 3.98 9.22
CA ASP A 52 -13.37 4.08 8.80
C ASP A 52 -14.19 2.89 9.37
N ALA A 53 -15.11 3.21 10.27
CA ALA A 53 -15.96 2.23 10.93
C ALA A 53 -16.86 1.43 9.94
N ASP A 54 -17.29 2.04 8.84
CA ASP A 54 -18.15 1.39 7.85
C ASP A 54 -17.34 0.36 7.05
N MET A 55 -16.09 0.69 6.73
CA MET A 55 -15.16 -0.24 6.09
C MET A 55 -14.86 -1.45 6.99
N VAL A 56 -14.58 -1.19 8.26
CA VAL A 56 -14.36 -2.23 9.27
C VAL A 56 -15.59 -3.13 9.42
N ALA A 57 -16.79 -2.54 9.52
CA ALA A 57 -18.02 -3.31 9.63
C ALA A 57 -18.26 -4.21 8.40
N TYR A 58 -17.99 -3.67 7.21
CA TYR A 58 -18.09 -4.44 5.96
C TYR A 58 -17.10 -5.62 5.97
N ALA A 59 -15.81 -5.36 6.23
CA ALA A 59 -14.78 -6.41 6.21
C ALA A 59 -15.03 -7.51 7.26
N ARG A 60 -15.49 -7.13 8.45
CA ARG A 60 -15.93 -8.11 9.47
C ARG A 60 -17.12 -8.94 9.02
N GLY A 61 -18.07 -8.34 8.29
CA GLY A 61 -19.19 -9.04 7.67
C GLY A 61 -18.77 -10.11 6.67
N GLU A 62 -17.62 -9.94 6.02
CA GLU A 62 -16.98 -10.92 5.12
C GLU A 62 -16.13 -11.97 5.89
N GLY A 63 -16.17 -11.97 7.23
CA GLY A 63 -15.43 -12.91 8.07
C GLY A 63 -13.93 -12.64 8.15
N LEU A 64 -13.51 -11.38 7.94
CA LEU A 64 -12.10 -10.98 8.03
C LEU A 64 -11.77 -10.42 9.43
N GLU A 65 -10.53 -10.63 9.86
CA GLU A 65 -10.03 -10.09 11.13
C GLU A 65 -9.59 -8.63 10.91
N VAL A 66 -10.43 -7.69 11.35
CA VAL A 66 -10.20 -6.25 11.15
C VAL A 66 -10.55 -5.48 12.42
N GLU A 67 -9.73 -4.49 12.76
CA GLU A 67 -9.95 -3.58 13.89
C GLU A 67 -10.10 -2.13 13.41
N GLN A 68 -10.99 -1.37 14.05
CA GLN A 68 -11.04 0.07 13.83
C GLN A 68 -9.94 0.73 14.64
N ALA A 69 -8.94 1.29 13.98
CA ALA A 69 -7.79 1.88 14.64
C ALA A 69 -7.13 2.97 13.78
N ASP A 70 -6.48 3.90 14.47
CA ASP A 70 -5.47 4.78 13.86
C ASP A 70 -4.19 3.99 13.61
N ALA A 71 -3.59 4.15 12.43
CA ALA A 71 -2.44 3.36 11.98
C ALA A 71 -1.21 3.54 12.90
N LEU A 72 -0.91 4.78 13.32
CA LEU A 72 0.25 5.05 14.16
C LEU A 72 0.04 4.49 15.56
N ALA A 73 -1.10 4.78 16.16
CA ALA A 73 -1.43 4.30 17.51
C ALA A 73 -1.41 2.76 17.58
N TYR A 74 -1.92 2.10 16.54
CA TYR A 74 -1.91 0.65 16.45
C TYR A 74 -0.47 0.10 16.33
N LEU A 75 0.33 0.63 15.42
CA LEU A 75 1.73 0.24 15.27
C LEU A 75 2.54 0.48 16.55
N GLU A 76 2.34 1.61 17.24
CA GLU A 76 3.01 1.91 18.50
C GLU A 76 2.71 0.88 19.61
N ALA A 77 1.51 0.33 19.63
CA ALA A 77 1.10 -0.68 20.62
C ALA A 77 1.67 -2.08 20.36
N LEU A 78 2.16 -2.36 19.16
CA LEU A 78 2.75 -3.66 18.82
C LEU A 78 4.15 -3.81 19.41
N SER A 79 4.53 -5.05 19.68
CA SER A 79 5.93 -5.39 20.02
C SER A 79 6.82 -5.28 18.79
N ASP A 80 8.08 -4.87 18.98
CA ASP A 80 9.07 -4.85 17.90
C ASP A 80 9.31 -6.26 17.37
N GLY A 81 9.50 -6.37 16.05
CA GLY A 81 9.74 -7.64 15.37
C GLY A 81 8.54 -8.61 15.37
N SER A 82 7.32 -8.15 15.70
CA SER A 82 6.14 -9.01 15.82
C SER A 82 5.44 -9.33 14.50
N LEU A 83 5.75 -8.61 13.42
CA LEU A 83 5.14 -8.78 12.10
C LEU A 83 6.14 -9.37 11.10
N GLY A 84 5.64 -10.20 10.20
CA GLY A 84 6.39 -10.68 9.04
C GLY A 84 6.16 -9.84 7.81
N GLY A 85 4.99 -9.17 7.72
CA GLY A 85 4.65 -8.29 6.61
C GLY A 85 3.73 -7.15 7.00
N ILE A 86 3.89 -6.01 6.32
CA ILE A 86 2.96 -4.87 6.39
C ILE A 86 2.61 -4.47 4.96
N PHE A 87 1.32 -4.35 4.68
CA PHE A 87 0.79 -3.86 3.41
C PHE A 87 0.02 -2.56 3.65
N ALA A 88 0.25 -1.54 2.82
CA ALA A 88 -0.44 -0.26 2.89
C ALA A 88 -0.70 0.25 1.46
N ALA A 89 -1.91 0.02 0.94
CA ALA A 89 -2.29 0.45 -0.40
C ALA A 89 -3.18 1.68 -0.35
N GLN A 90 -2.78 2.74 -1.04
CA GLN A 90 -3.49 4.02 -1.11
C GLN A 90 -3.70 4.62 0.30
N VAL A 91 -2.62 4.67 1.08
CA VAL A 91 -2.60 5.20 2.46
C VAL A 91 -1.58 6.32 2.60
N VAL A 92 -0.37 6.11 2.09
CA VAL A 92 0.77 7.01 2.36
C VAL A 92 0.59 8.42 1.82
N GLU A 93 -0.14 8.59 0.73
CA GLU A 93 -0.50 9.89 0.15
C GLU A 93 -1.45 10.73 1.01
N HIS A 94 -2.17 10.10 1.93
CA HIS A 94 -3.06 10.79 2.87
C HIS A 94 -2.33 11.30 4.12
N LEU A 95 -1.09 10.85 4.34
CA LEU A 95 -0.35 11.18 5.55
C LEU A 95 0.43 12.49 5.39
N PRO A 96 0.32 13.43 6.34
CA PRO A 96 1.24 14.54 6.43
C PRO A 96 2.70 14.06 6.52
N PRO A 97 3.70 14.82 6.04
CA PRO A 97 5.08 14.36 5.97
C PRO A 97 5.65 13.80 7.29
N VAL A 98 5.39 14.46 8.40
CA VAL A 98 5.87 14.01 9.73
C VAL A 98 5.22 12.68 10.12
N THR A 99 3.93 12.53 9.84
CA THR A 99 3.18 11.29 10.10
C THR A 99 3.67 10.14 9.22
N LEU A 100 3.95 10.42 7.94
CA LEU A 100 4.52 9.43 7.01
C LEU A 100 5.88 8.92 7.50
N VAL A 101 6.80 9.82 7.87
CA VAL A 101 8.11 9.42 8.40
C VAL A 101 7.94 8.54 9.65
N ARG A 102 7.08 8.96 10.57
CA ARG A 102 6.82 8.19 11.79
C ARG A 102 6.23 6.81 11.51
N MET A 103 5.31 6.72 10.54
CA MET A 103 4.74 5.43 10.11
C MET A 103 5.81 4.50 9.55
N LEU A 104 6.73 5.00 8.73
CA LEU A 104 7.82 4.21 8.16
C LEU A 104 8.78 3.71 9.24
N GLU A 105 9.16 4.57 10.21
CA GLU A 105 10.00 4.18 11.36
C GLU A 105 9.33 3.07 12.19
N LEU A 106 8.04 3.22 12.50
CA LEU A 106 7.28 2.20 13.21
C LEU A 106 7.20 0.90 12.41
N ALA A 107 6.90 0.99 11.12
CA ALA A 107 6.81 -0.19 10.25
C ALA A 107 8.13 -0.97 10.25
N ALA A 108 9.28 -0.28 10.12
CA ALA A 108 10.59 -0.92 10.18
C ALA A 108 10.83 -1.59 11.55
N ALA A 109 10.51 -0.93 12.67
CA ALA A 109 10.68 -1.48 14.01
C ALA A 109 9.76 -2.69 14.31
N LYS A 110 8.52 -2.70 13.77
CA LYS A 110 7.54 -3.77 14.03
C LYS A 110 7.72 -5.00 13.16
N LEU A 111 8.43 -4.88 12.04
CA LEU A 111 8.81 -6.01 11.22
C LEU A 111 9.97 -6.80 11.86
N ARG A 112 9.90 -8.12 11.76
CA ARG A 112 11.04 -8.99 12.08
C ARG A 112 12.16 -8.79 11.04
N PRO A 113 13.41 -9.14 11.34
CA PRO A 113 14.51 -9.10 10.35
C PRO A 113 14.12 -9.83 9.06
N GLY A 114 14.28 -9.16 7.91
CA GLY A 114 13.85 -9.62 6.61
C GLY A 114 12.35 -9.52 6.33
N GLY A 115 11.55 -9.00 7.26
CA GLY A 115 10.11 -8.73 7.08
C GLY A 115 9.85 -7.74 5.97
N LEU A 116 8.70 -7.85 5.32
CA LEU A 116 8.36 -7.10 4.12
C LEU A 116 7.39 -5.94 4.42
N PHE A 117 7.75 -4.74 4.00
CA PHE A 117 6.84 -3.60 3.90
C PHE A 117 6.52 -3.31 2.44
N VAL A 118 5.24 -3.15 2.13
CA VAL A 118 4.79 -2.70 0.80
C VAL A 118 3.87 -1.50 0.97
N ALA A 119 4.21 -0.39 0.31
CA ALA A 119 3.35 0.77 0.20
C ALA A 119 3.06 1.08 -1.27
N GLU A 120 1.79 0.89 -1.68
CA GLU A 120 1.29 1.28 -3.01
C GLU A 120 0.64 2.65 -2.94
N THR A 121 0.94 3.50 -3.91
CA THR A 121 0.31 4.82 -4.06
C THR A 121 0.23 5.25 -5.51
N ILE A 122 -0.49 6.34 -5.77
CA ILE A 122 -0.66 6.95 -7.09
C ILE A 122 0.70 7.45 -7.61
N ASN A 123 1.00 7.14 -8.88
CA ASN A 123 2.22 7.62 -9.54
C ASN A 123 2.06 9.07 -10.03
N PRO A 124 2.68 10.06 -9.38
CA PRO A 124 2.57 11.47 -9.79
C PRO A 124 3.33 11.79 -11.09
N LEU A 125 4.16 10.86 -11.58
CA LEU A 125 4.84 10.99 -12.87
C LEU A 125 3.91 10.63 -14.05
N SER A 126 2.75 10.04 -13.80
CA SER A 126 1.73 9.75 -14.80
C SER A 126 0.71 10.89 -14.90
N PRO A 127 0.61 11.60 -16.04
CA PRO A 127 -0.40 12.64 -16.22
C PRO A 127 -1.84 12.14 -16.05
N LEU A 128 -2.11 10.89 -16.42
CA LEU A 128 -3.44 10.30 -16.27
C LEU A 128 -3.78 10.01 -14.79
N ALA A 129 -2.79 9.64 -13.99
CA ALA A 129 -2.97 9.36 -12.57
C ALA A 129 -3.22 10.63 -11.76
N LEU A 130 -2.63 11.77 -12.16
CA LEU A 130 -2.81 13.06 -11.47
C LEU A 130 -4.26 13.50 -11.36
N ARG A 131 -5.11 13.17 -12.36
CA ARG A 131 -6.54 13.44 -12.26
C ARG A 131 -7.16 12.76 -11.03
N SER A 132 -6.83 11.49 -10.80
CA SER A 132 -7.33 10.73 -9.65
C SER A 132 -6.76 11.28 -8.34
N TYR A 133 -5.50 11.68 -8.36
CA TYR A 133 -4.84 12.30 -7.21
C TYR A 133 -5.58 13.58 -6.76
N PHE A 134 -5.82 14.52 -7.69
CA PHE A 134 -6.48 15.80 -7.37
C PHE A 134 -8.00 15.69 -7.17
N ALA A 135 -8.62 14.57 -7.53
CA ALA A 135 -10.05 14.33 -7.30
C ALA A 135 -10.36 13.98 -5.83
N ASP A 136 -9.38 13.53 -5.07
CA ASP A 136 -9.50 13.25 -3.64
C ASP A 136 -8.86 14.37 -2.81
N LEU A 137 -9.72 15.11 -2.08
CA LEU A 137 -9.27 16.25 -1.29
C LEU A 137 -8.57 15.85 0.02
N THR A 138 -8.52 14.58 0.35
CA THR A 138 -7.83 14.05 1.54
C THR A 138 -6.37 13.73 1.28
N HIS A 139 -5.89 13.77 0.03
CA HIS A 139 -4.49 13.62 -0.29
C HIS A 139 -3.66 14.78 0.26
N ALA A 140 -2.64 14.48 1.05
CA ALA A 140 -1.77 15.48 1.67
C ALA A 140 -0.72 15.99 0.69
N GLN A 141 -0.06 15.09 -0.05
CA GLN A 141 0.96 15.46 -1.04
C GLN A 141 1.22 14.32 -2.03
N PRO A 142 1.55 14.64 -3.30
CA PRO A 142 2.02 13.62 -4.24
C PRO A 142 3.42 13.15 -3.83
N LEU A 143 3.62 11.83 -3.83
CA LEU A 143 4.89 11.20 -3.47
C LEU A 143 5.54 10.61 -4.72
N VAL A 144 6.71 11.11 -5.11
CA VAL A 144 7.49 10.48 -6.18
C VAL A 144 8.23 9.26 -5.63
N PRO A 145 8.45 8.20 -6.46
CA PRO A 145 9.08 6.95 -6.00
C PRO A 145 10.42 7.15 -5.30
N GLU A 146 11.25 8.08 -5.81
CA GLU A 146 12.56 8.38 -5.26
C GLU A 146 12.48 8.94 -3.84
N THR A 147 11.51 9.84 -3.60
CA THR A 147 11.30 10.43 -2.27
C THR A 147 10.82 9.38 -1.27
N LEU A 148 9.79 8.60 -1.65
CA LEU A 148 9.25 7.57 -0.75
C LEU A 148 10.30 6.48 -0.46
N GLY A 149 11.07 6.07 -1.48
CA GLY A 149 12.18 5.13 -1.30
C GLY A 149 13.31 5.66 -0.43
N LEU A 150 13.64 6.95 -0.54
CA LEU A 150 14.63 7.60 0.34
C LEU A 150 14.16 7.64 1.79
N LEU A 151 12.89 8.00 2.02
CA LEU A 151 12.28 8.02 3.36
C LEU A 151 12.27 6.62 3.99
N ALA A 152 11.94 5.58 3.21
CA ALA A 152 11.98 4.21 3.69
C ALA A 152 13.40 3.80 4.13
N ARG A 153 14.43 4.09 3.33
CA ARG A 153 15.83 3.83 3.74
C ARG A 153 16.21 4.60 5.00
N HIS A 154 15.79 5.85 5.11
CA HIS A 154 16.06 6.66 6.31
C HIS A 154 15.38 6.09 7.55
N ALA A 155 14.20 5.48 7.39
CA ALA A 155 13.45 4.84 8.46
C ALA A 155 14.04 3.49 8.92
N GLY A 156 15.05 2.95 8.23
CA GLY A 156 15.76 1.73 8.62
C GLY A 156 15.49 0.51 7.72
N PHE A 157 14.88 0.69 6.56
CA PHE A 157 14.76 -0.39 5.57
C PHE A 157 16.04 -0.51 4.73
N ASP A 158 16.59 -1.73 4.61
CA ASP A 158 17.85 -1.98 3.90
C ASP A 158 17.64 -2.17 2.38
N ASP A 159 16.72 -3.03 1.96
CA ASP A 159 16.44 -3.33 0.56
C ASP A 159 15.14 -2.67 0.14
N VAL A 160 15.25 -1.62 -0.68
CA VAL A 160 14.11 -0.83 -1.15
C VAL A 160 14.05 -0.83 -2.67
N ALA A 161 13.05 -1.49 -3.22
CA ALA A 161 12.75 -1.55 -4.64
C ALA A 161 11.47 -0.81 -4.99
N THR A 162 11.37 -0.33 -6.23
CA THR A 162 10.15 0.27 -6.78
C THR A 162 9.55 -0.66 -7.83
N ARG A 163 8.24 -0.89 -7.75
CA ARG A 163 7.45 -1.61 -8.75
C ARG A 163 6.39 -0.69 -9.32
N PHE A 164 6.39 -0.49 -10.63
CA PHE A 164 5.34 0.26 -11.32
C PHE A 164 4.19 -0.67 -11.72
N LEU A 165 2.96 -0.16 -11.64
CA LEU A 165 1.74 -0.96 -11.76
C LEU A 165 0.67 -0.23 -12.57
N ASN A 166 -0.29 -1.02 -13.07
CA ASN A 166 -1.49 -0.49 -13.71
C ASN A 166 -1.19 0.44 -14.90
N ALA A 167 -0.22 0.07 -15.73
CA ALA A 167 0.07 0.81 -16.95
C ALA A 167 -1.14 0.71 -17.92
N PRO A 168 -1.65 1.84 -18.43
CA PRO A 168 -2.64 1.82 -19.48
C PRO A 168 -2.06 1.23 -20.77
N GLU A 169 -2.91 0.67 -21.63
CA GLU A 169 -2.49 0.21 -22.95
C GLU A 169 -2.01 1.40 -23.80
N PRO A 170 -0.85 1.27 -24.47
CA PRO A 170 -0.35 2.29 -25.38
C PRO A 170 -1.26 2.45 -26.60
N VAL A 171 -1.32 3.66 -27.14
CA VAL A 171 -2.09 3.96 -28.35
C VAL A 171 -1.18 3.89 -29.59
N GLU A 172 -1.45 2.97 -30.52
CA GLU A 172 -0.61 2.73 -31.71
C GLU A 172 -0.40 3.95 -32.60
N SER A 173 -1.39 4.87 -32.65
CA SER A 173 -1.29 6.11 -33.45
C SER A 173 -0.49 7.21 -32.79
N VAL A 174 0.01 7.01 -31.58
CA VAL A 174 0.79 7.99 -30.79
C VAL A 174 2.27 7.59 -30.87
N ASP A 175 3.14 8.61 -31.03
CA ASP A 175 4.59 8.41 -30.97
C ASP A 175 5.02 7.65 -29.71
N ALA A 176 6.00 6.75 -29.84
CA ALA A 176 6.43 5.90 -28.74
C ALA A 176 6.86 6.66 -27.49
N ARG A 177 7.57 7.79 -27.68
CA ARG A 177 8.03 8.63 -26.58
C ARG A 177 6.87 9.37 -25.89
N LEU A 178 5.85 9.76 -26.64
CA LEU A 178 4.62 10.32 -26.08
C LEU A 178 3.80 9.25 -25.35
N ASN A 179 3.77 8.03 -25.86
CA ASN A 179 3.14 6.89 -25.17
C ASN A 179 3.79 6.66 -23.80
N GLU A 180 5.13 6.63 -23.70
CA GLU A 180 5.83 6.46 -22.42
C GLU A 180 5.46 7.54 -21.40
N ILE A 181 5.24 8.78 -21.83
CA ILE A 181 4.88 9.88 -20.95
C ILE A 181 3.39 9.85 -20.59
N LEU A 182 2.51 9.75 -21.61
CA LEU A 182 1.07 9.89 -21.42
C LEU A 182 0.43 8.66 -20.78
N PHE A 183 0.96 7.46 -21.09
CA PHE A 183 0.46 6.18 -20.62
C PHE A 183 1.41 5.50 -19.63
N ALA A 184 2.21 6.29 -18.91
CA ALA A 184 3.01 5.81 -17.79
C ALA A 184 2.13 5.07 -16.76
N PRO A 185 2.66 4.10 -16.00
CA PRO A 185 1.94 3.38 -14.96
C PRO A 185 1.19 4.32 -14.02
N LEU A 186 -0.05 3.97 -13.67
CA LEU A 186 -0.91 4.83 -12.86
C LEU A 186 -0.55 4.79 -11.38
N ASP A 187 -0.01 3.68 -10.93
CA ASP A 187 0.39 3.46 -9.55
C ASP A 187 1.84 2.95 -9.49
N TYR A 188 2.44 3.09 -8.33
CA TYR A 188 3.68 2.40 -7.99
C TYR A 188 3.63 1.90 -6.56
N ALA A 189 4.45 0.91 -6.26
CA ALA A 189 4.70 0.47 -4.90
C ALA A 189 6.19 0.51 -4.59
N ILE A 190 6.54 0.87 -3.36
CA ILE A 190 7.83 0.48 -2.79
C ILE A 190 7.67 -0.83 -2.05
N LEU A 191 8.65 -1.73 -2.26
CA LEU A 191 8.82 -2.97 -1.52
C LEU A 191 10.12 -2.81 -0.73
N ALA A 192 10.03 -2.90 0.58
CA ALA A 192 11.16 -2.63 1.47
C ALA A 192 11.30 -3.74 2.52
N ARG A 193 12.53 -4.10 2.89
CA ARG A 193 12.81 -5.13 3.90
C ARG A 193 13.49 -4.53 5.12
N ALA A 194 13.05 -4.98 6.30
CA ALA A 194 13.60 -4.58 7.59
C ALA A 194 14.78 -5.47 8.01
#